data_4a5fd4948ec3ca5495bb9f69ad74807d
#
_entry.id   4a5fd4948ec3ca5495bb9f69ad74807d
#
_cell.length_a   1.000
_cell.length_b   1.000
_cell.length_c   1.000
_cell.angle_alpha   90.00
_cell.angle_beta   90.00
_cell.angle_gamma   90.00
#
_symmetry.space_group_name_H-M   'P 1'
#
loop_
_entity.id
_entity.type
_entity.pdbx_description
1 polymer ?
#
loop_
_entity_poly.entity_id
_entity_poly.type
_entity_poly.pdbx_seq_one_letter_code
_entity_poly.pdbx_strand_id
1 'polypeptide(L)'
;DLLPYCEAIVSVWNLLGRRDNKYKARIKITVHEHGIDDIRARVEERFARIRPLFTGVDQALLAEITQAFAPPAYAETSLAAYDAARAANPAFRSWSDTNLSAHKNPDYAIVSVSLKKQGATPGDASADQMRVLADLAERFGHDELRISHEQNVILPHVAKGDLPDVYQALRAADLATANIGLISDIIACPGMDYCALATARSIPIAQQIAVRFDALKLEHDVGPLKIKISGCINACGHHHVGHIGILGLDRAGVENYQVTLGGDGTEDAAIGERAGPGFSAEEILPAVERLVLGYLDLRSDPEETFLQAFRRLGMEPFKAVLYPDKEDKRDAA
;
A
#
# COMPACT_ATOMS: atom_id res chain seq x y z
N ASP A 1 27.87 8.14 2.68
CA ASP A 1 27.74 7.82 4.12
C ASP A 1 26.59 6.84 4.45
N LEU A 2 25.67 6.53 3.52
CA LEU A 2 24.51 5.68 3.79
C LEU A 2 24.89 4.29 4.33
N LEU A 3 25.77 3.57 3.62
CA LEU A 3 26.13 2.20 3.99
C LEU A 3 26.80 2.12 5.38
N PRO A 4 27.85 2.91 5.70
CA PRO A 4 28.44 2.86 7.03
C PRO A 4 27.49 3.34 8.13
N TYR A 5 26.54 4.22 7.82
CA TYR A 5 25.53 4.63 8.80
C TYR A 5 24.52 3.49 9.09
N CYS A 6 24.03 2.81 8.06
CA CYS A 6 23.20 1.61 8.20
C CYS A 6 23.93 0.51 8.98
N GLU A 7 25.22 0.28 8.72
CA GLU A 7 26.03 -0.66 9.49
C GLU A 7 26.13 -0.28 10.95
N ALA A 8 26.30 1.01 11.27
CA ALA A 8 26.30 1.50 12.63
C ALA A 8 24.96 1.20 13.35
N ILE A 9 23.83 1.49 12.70
CA ILE A 9 22.50 1.20 13.25
C ILE A 9 22.33 -0.31 13.54
N VAL A 10 22.64 -1.15 12.55
CA VAL A 10 22.50 -2.61 12.67
C VAL A 10 23.45 -3.15 13.77
N SER A 11 24.70 -2.62 13.86
CA SER A 11 25.63 -3.00 14.89
C SER A 11 25.13 -2.70 16.30
N VAL A 12 24.60 -1.50 16.53
CA VAL A 12 24.03 -1.10 17.83
C VAL A 12 22.81 -1.97 18.18
N TRP A 13 21.90 -2.15 17.21
CA TRP A 13 20.75 -3.02 17.44
C TRP A 13 21.17 -4.47 17.69
N ASN A 14 22.20 -4.98 17.02
CA ASN A 14 22.69 -6.33 17.23
C ASN A 14 23.24 -6.56 18.64
N LEU A 15 23.83 -5.54 19.25
CA LEU A 15 24.32 -5.60 20.64
C LEU A 15 23.21 -5.52 21.69
N LEU A 16 22.19 -4.67 21.45
CA LEU A 16 21.15 -4.35 22.43
C LEU A 16 19.85 -5.12 22.21
N GLY A 17 19.61 -5.61 21.00
CA GLY A 17 18.36 -6.27 20.64
C GLY A 17 18.15 -7.58 21.41
N ARG A 18 16.91 -7.79 21.83
CA ARG A 18 16.49 -8.99 22.57
C ARG A 18 16.66 -10.24 21.70
N ARG A 19 17.32 -11.27 22.25
CA ARG A 19 17.51 -12.60 21.62
C ARG A 19 16.79 -13.72 22.38
N ASP A 20 16.43 -13.46 23.61
CA ASP A 20 15.70 -14.35 24.51
C ASP A 20 14.20 -14.41 24.19
N ASN A 21 13.67 -13.38 23.53
CA ASN A 21 12.25 -13.29 23.21
C ASN A 21 12.04 -12.80 21.76
N LYS A 22 11.63 -13.71 20.88
CA LYS A 22 11.40 -13.41 19.46
C LYS A 22 10.35 -12.29 19.20
N TYR A 23 9.38 -12.12 20.09
CA TYR A 23 8.36 -11.08 19.98
C TYR A 23 8.93 -9.67 20.29
N LYS A 24 10.05 -9.62 21.00
CA LYS A 24 10.74 -8.38 21.37
C LYS A 24 12.04 -8.15 20.56
N ALA A 25 12.31 -8.94 19.54
CA ALA A 25 13.56 -8.88 18.79
C ALA A 25 13.63 -7.74 17.76
N ARG A 26 12.55 -6.98 17.54
CA ARG A 26 12.52 -5.90 16.55
C ARG A 26 13.21 -4.62 17.06
N ILE A 27 13.86 -3.90 16.14
CA ILE A 27 14.61 -2.67 16.43
C ILE A 27 13.75 -1.61 17.17
N LYS A 28 12.46 -1.49 16.83
CA LYS A 28 11.54 -0.55 17.49
C LYS A 28 11.38 -0.82 18.99
N ILE A 29 11.46 -2.08 19.41
CA ILE A 29 11.39 -2.45 20.83
C ILE A 29 12.67 -2.04 21.53
N THR A 30 13.83 -2.26 20.91
CA THR A 30 15.13 -1.79 21.41
C THR A 30 15.13 -0.26 21.58
N VAL A 31 14.63 0.47 20.58
CA VAL A 31 14.52 1.94 20.67
C VAL A 31 13.56 2.36 21.80
N HIS A 32 12.43 1.65 21.96
CA HIS A 32 11.48 1.94 23.05
C HIS A 32 12.07 1.67 24.44
N GLU A 33 12.81 0.57 24.60
CA GLU A 33 13.39 0.17 25.89
C GLU A 33 14.57 1.07 26.32
N HIS A 34 15.39 1.56 25.39
CA HIS A 34 16.58 2.37 25.66
C HIS A 34 16.37 3.88 25.47
N GLY A 35 15.34 4.29 24.73
CA GLY A 35 15.09 5.67 24.31
C GLY A 35 15.86 6.05 23.03
N ILE A 36 15.24 6.94 22.23
CA ILE A 36 15.79 7.34 20.94
C ILE A 36 17.13 8.09 21.08
N ASP A 37 17.30 8.88 22.13
CA ASP A 37 18.52 9.69 22.31
C ASP A 37 19.73 8.83 22.68
N ASP A 38 19.57 7.80 23.53
CA ASP A 38 20.64 6.84 23.86
C ASP A 38 21.02 6.02 22.59
N ILE A 39 20.02 5.52 21.86
CA ILE A 39 20.28 4.78 20.62
C ILE A 39 21.00 5.66 19.60
N ARG A 40 20.55 6.90 19.42
CA ARG A 40 21.22 7.86 18.51
C ARG A 40 22.67 8.10 18.90
N ALA A 41 22.92 8.39 20.16
CA ALA A 41 24.30 8.63 20.65
C ALA A 41 25.21 7.44 20.37
N ARG A 42 24.77 6.20 20.61
CA ARG A 42 25.54 4.98 20.32
C ARG A 42 25.76 4.76 18.81
N VAL A 43 24.76 5.07 17.99
CA VAL A 43 24.86 4.99 16.53
C VAL A 43 25.88 6.00 16.02
N GLU A 44 25.83 7.25 16.48
CA GLU A 44 26.80 8.29 16.08
C GLU A 44 28.23 7.93 16.51
N GLU A 45 28.41 7.43 17.75
CA GLU A 45 29.71 6.96 18.20
C GLU A 45 30.22 5.80 17.33
N ARG A 46 29.35 4.84 17.02
CA ARG A 46 29.72 3.69 16.17
C ARG A 46 30.03 4.16 14.75
N PHE A 47 29.22 5.03 14.18
CA PHE A 47 29.41 5.59 12.84
C PHE A 47 30.75 6.34 12.75
N ALA A 48 31.10 7.18 13.73
CA ALA A 48 32.37 7.88 13.77
C ALA A 48 33.58 6.93 13.73
N ARG A 49 33.46 5.72 14.30
CA ARG A 49 34.52 4.70 14.29
C ARG A 49 34.63 3.96 12.96
N ILE A 50 33.49 3.63 12.32
CA ILE A 50 33.51 2.81 11.09
C ILE A 50 33.66 3.64 9.81
N ARG A 51 33.18 4.89 9.81
CA ARG A 51 33.24 5.78 8.63
C ARG A 51 34.64 5.93 8.02
N PRO A 52 35.73 6.15 8.81
CA PRO A 52 37.07 6.25 8.25
C PRO A 52 37.61 4.94 7.64
N LEU A 53 37.05 3.80 8.02
CA LEU A 53 37.41 2.48 7.50
C LEU A 53 36.68 2.15 6.20
N PHE A 54 35.65 2.92 5.86
CA PHE A 54 34.87 2.71 4.66
C PHE A 54 35.53 3.41 3.47
N THR A 55 36.21 2.62 2.63
CA THR A 55 37.03 3.11 1.48
C THR A 55 36.18 3.51 0.26
N GLY A 56 34.84 3.50 0.38
CA GLY A 56 33.93 3.79 -0.70
C GLY A 56 33.28 2.54 -1.30
N VAL A 57 32.47 2.74 -2.32
CA VAL A 57 31.79 1.65 -3.04
C VAL A 57 32.75 1.06 -4.07
N ASP A 58 32.81 -0.26 -4.16
CA ASP A 58 33.53 -0.95 -5.24
C ASP A 58 32.91 -0.57 -6.59
N GLN A 59 33.68 0.16 -7.41
CA GLN A 59 33.23 0.69 -8.69
C GLN A 59 33.01 -0.44 -9.72
N ALA A 60 33.75 -1.54 -9.64
CA ALA A 60 33.58 -2.68 -10.53
C ALA A 60 32.23 -3.39 -10.21
N LEU A 61 31.98 -3.64 -8.93
CA LEU A 61 30.69 -4.19 -8.46
C LEU A 61 29.52 -3.26 -8.81
N LEU A 62 29.68 -1.95 -8.64
CA LEU A 62 28.64 -0.99 -9.01
C LEU A 62 28.35 -1.02 -10.51
N ALA A 63 29.37 -1.11 -11.36
CA ALA A 63 29.21 -1.24 -12.80
C ALA A 63 28.49 -2.55 -13.18
N GLU A 64 28.83 -3.67 -12.57
CA GLU A 64 28.16 -4.97 -12.75
C GLU A 64 26.68 -4.88 -12.36
N ILE A 65 26.36 -4.34 -11.19
CA ILE A 65 24.99 -4.15 -10.73
C ILE A 65 24.23 -3.22 -11.69
N THR A 66 24.83 -2.11 -12.12
CA THR A 66 24.21 -1.17 -13.07
C THR A 66 23.87 -1.86 -14.39
N GLN A 67 24.75 -2.73 -14.87
CA GLN A 67 24.51 -3.50 -16.09
C GLN A 67 23.37 -4.53 -15.91
N ALA A 68 23.31 -5.20 -14.75
CA ALA A 68 22.27 -6.16 -14.44
C ALA A 68 20.85 -5.53 -14.36
N PHE A 69 20.79 -4.24 -14.03
CA PHE A 69 19.55 -3.45 -13.98
C PHE A 69 19.38 -2.49 -15.16
N ALA A 70 20.17 -2.65 -16.23
CA ALA A 70 19.99 -1.84 -17.42
C ALA A 70 18.60 -2.06 -18.03
N PRO A 71 17.93 -0.99 -18.51
CA PRO A 71 16.66 -1.15 -19.18
C PRO A 71 16.81 -2.00 -20.45
N PRO A 72 15.78 -2.76 -20.83
CA PRO A 72 15.80 -3.57 -22.05
C PRO A 72 15.92 -2.66 -23.29
N ALA A 73 16.30 -3.26 -24.43
CA ALA A 73 16.25 -2.58 -25.71
C ALA A 73 14.80 -2.43 -26.16
N TYR A 74 14.31 -1.19 -26.25
CA TYR A 74 12.95 -0.91 -26.70
C TYR A 74 12.86 -0.89 -28.22
N ALA A 75 11.84 -1.56 -28.75
CA ALA A 75 11.49 -1.48 -30.17
C ALA A 75 10.53 -0.30 -30.43
N GLU A 76 10.51 0.20 -31.66
CA GLU A 76 9.45 1.10 -32.10
C GLU A 76 8.11 0.33 -32.14
N THR A 77 7.04 0.95 -31.67
CA THR A 77 5.70 0.37 -31.63
C THR A 77 4.65 1.36 -32.12
N SER A 78 3.53 0.85 -32.61
CA SER A 78 2.41 1.67 -33.05
C SER A 78 1.38 1.80 -31.93
N LEU A 79 0.88 3.01 -31.69
CA LEU A 79 -0.20 3.27 -30.76
C LEU A 79 -1.60 2.97 -31.32
N ALA A 80 -1.72 2.70 -32.62
CA ALA A 80 -3.02 2.59 -33.29
C ALA A 80 -3.95 1.53 -32.68
N ALA A 81 -3.43 0.37 -32.27
CA ALA A 81 -4.22 -0.68 -31.62
C ALA A 81 -4.72 -0.25 -30.24
N TYR A 82 -3.87 0.40 -29.46
CA TYR A 82 -4.20 0.95 -28.13
C TYR A 82 -5.31 2.00 -28.24
N ASP A 83 -5.15 2.98 -29.14
CA ASP A 83 -6.12 4.06 -29.31
C ASP A 83 -7.47 3.54 -29.80
N ALA A 84 -7.47 2.60 -30.76
CA ALA A 84 -8.67 1.95 -31.25
C ALA A 84 -9.39 1.15 -30.13
N ALA A 85 -8.65 0.39 -29.33
CA ALA A 85 -9.21 -0.36 -28.21
C ALA A 85 -9.81 0.56 -27.13
N ARG A 86 -9.14 1.67 -26.78
CA ARG A 86 -9.68 2.67 -25.85
C ARG A 86 -10.95 3.33 -26.36
N ALA A 87 -11.02 3.61 -27.67
CA ALA A 87 -12.21 4.21 -28.28
C ALA A 87 -13.40 3.24 -28.28
N ALA A 88 -13.16 1.96 -28.60
CA ALA A 88 -14.19 0.95 -28.80
C ALA A 88 -14.65 0.24 -27.50
N ASN A 89 -13.81 0.17 -26.46
CA ASN A 89 -14.07 -0.64 -25.27
C ASN A 89 -13.99 0.21 -23.99
N PRO A 90 -15.13 0.61 -23.39
CA PRO A 90 -15.15 1.39 -22.13
C PRO A 90 -14.47 0.69 -20.97
N ALA A 91 -14.55 -0.65 -20.87
CA ALA A 91 -13.89 -1.40 -19.79
C ALA A 91 -12.36 -1.39 -19.94
N PHE A 92 -11.85 -1.52 -21.17
CA PHE A 92 -10.42 -1.36 -21.44
C PHE A 92 -9.95 0.07 -21.16
N ARG A 93 -10.77 1.07 -21.46
CA ARG A 93 -10.46 2.47 -21.14
C ARG A 93 -10.34 2.67 -19.62
N SER A 94 -11.34 2.24 -18.85
CA SER A 94 -11.32 2.34 -17.38
C SER A 94 -10.10 1.63 -16.80
N TRP A 95 -9.81 0.41 -17.26
CA TRP A 95 -8.61 -0.31 -16.83
C TRP A 95 -7.31 0.42 -17.20
N SER A 96 -7.25 1.00 -18.41
CA SER A 96 -6.08 1.79 -18.84
C SER A 96 -5.88 3.04 -17.99
N ASP A 97 -6.97 3.68 -17.57
CA ASP A 97 -6.90 4.92 -16.77
C ASP A 97 -6.46 4.64 -15.33
N THR A 98 -6.76 3.46 -14.77
CA THR A 98 -6.41 3.09 -13.39
C THR A 98 -5.13 2.28 -13.28
N ASN A 99 -4.91 1.31 -14.17
CA ASN A 99 -3.88 0.29 -14.01
C ASN A 99 -2.58 0.57 -14.78
N LEU A 100 -2.54 1.62 -15.59
CA LEU A 100 -1.34 2.01 -16.30
C LEU A 100 -0.67 3.22 -15.66
N SER A 101 0.66 3.15 -15.53
CA SER A 101 1.49 4.28 -15.16
C SER A 101 2.42 4.69 -16.30
N ALA A 102 2.83 5.96 -16.29
CA ALA A 102 3.71 6.50 -17.30
C ALA A 102 5.07 5.80 -17.28
N HIS A 103 5.55 5.43 -18.44
CA HIS A 103 6.88 4.88 -18.66
C HIS A 103 7.83 5.96 -19.16
N LYS A 104 9.15 5.84 -18.93
CA LYS A 104 10.17 6.78 -19.46
C LYS A 104 10.18 6.84 -20.99
N ASN A 105 9.96 5.70 -21.66
CA ASN A 105 9.70 5.66 -23.10
C ASN A 105 8.19 5.85 -23.32
N PRO A 106 7.74 6.90 -24.06
CA PRO A 106 6.31 7.21 -24.21
C PRO A 106 5.51 6.14 -24.99
N ASP A 107 6.19 5.29 -25.74
CA ASP A 107 5.57 4.20 -26.49
C ASP A 107 5.27 2.96 -25.64
N TYR A 108 5.75 2.96 -24.39
CA TYR A 108 5.59 1.89 -23.40
C TYR A 108 4.72 2.35 -22.25
N ALA A 109 4.23 1.40 -21.46
CA ALA A 109 3.51 1.63 -20.21
C ALA A 109 4.00 0.67 -19.13
N ILE A 110 3.87 1.09 -17.87
CA ILE A 110 4.00 0.23 -16.72
C ILE A 110 2.60 -0.29 -16.40
N VAL A 111 2.40 -1.60 -16.43
CA VAL A 111 1.11 -2.23 -16.14
C VAL A 111 1.10 -2.73 -14.71
N SER A 112 0.17 -2.21 -13.89
CA SER A 112 -0.11 -2.72 -12.56
C SER A 112 -1.27 -3.72 -12.63
N VAL A 113 -0.99 -4.98 -12.34
CA VAL A 113 -1.99 -6.04 -12.27
C VAL A 113 -2.50 -6.14 -10.86
N SER A 114 -3.76 -5.79 -10.67
CA SER A 114 -4.40 -5.88 -9.36
C SER A 114 -4.63 -7.33 -8.94
N LEU A 115 -4.14 -7.69 -7.75
CA LEU A 115 -4.47 -8.94 -7.06
C LEU A 115 -5.56 -8.73 -5.99
N LYS A 116 -6.47 -7.77 -6.23
CA LYS A 116 -7.51 -7.36 -5.29
C LYS A 116 -8.88 -7.29 -5.95
N LYS A 117 -9.25 -8.40 -6.57
CA LYS A 117 -10.63 -8.61 -7.03
C LYS A 117 -11.56 -8.56 -5.82
N GLN A 118 -12.72 -7.94 -5.97
CA GLN A 118 -13.74 -7.82 -4.92
C GLN A 118 -14.08 -9.19 -4.32
N GLY A 119 -14.02 -9.29 -3.00
CA GLY A 119 -14.27 -10.52 -2.25
C GLY A 119 -13.15 -11.56 -2.24
N ALA A 120 -12.10 -11.39 -3.05
CA ALA A 120 -10.91 -12.22 -2.99
C ALA A 120 -9.98 -11.80 -1.82
N THR A 121 -9.07 -12.67 -1.43
CA THR A 121 -8.01 -12.34 -0.48
C THR A 121 -7.04 -11.33 -1.11
N PRO A 122 -6.86 -10.14 -0.52
CA PRO A 122 -5.96 -9.15 -1.09
C PRO A 122 -4.53 -9.64 -1.23
N GLY A 123 -3.98 -9.51 -2.43
CA GLY A 123 -2.59 -9.89 -2.72
C GLY A 123 -2.37 -11.37 -3.08
N ASP A 124 -3.41 -12.20 -3.08
CA ASP A 124 -3.30 -13.61 -3.45
C ASP A 124 -3.50 -13.82 -4.95
N ALA A 125 -2.77 -14.78 -5.51
CA ALA A 125 -2.92 -15.27 -6.86
C ALA A 125 -2.91 -16.81 -6.89
N SER A 126 -3.78 -17.41 -7.68
CA SER A 126 -3.76 -18.85 -7.92
C SER A 126 -2.53 -19.28 -8.75
N ALA A 127 -2.19 -20.56 -8.71
CA ALA A 127 -1.10 -21.11 -9.51
C ALA A 127 -1.31 -20.87 -11.03
N ASP A 128 -2.55 -20.92 -11.51
CA ASP A 128 -2.86 -20.66 -12.91
C ASP A 128 -2.74 -19.18 -13.28
N GLN A 129 -3.16 -18.28 -12.39
CA GLN A 129 -2.92 -16.85 -12.54
C GLN A 129 -1.43 -16.52 -12.56
N MET A 130 -0.62 -17.14 -11.69
CA MET A 130 0.84 -16.96 -11.69
C MET A 130 1.48 -17.42 -13.01
N ARG A 131 0.99 -18.50 -13.63
CA ARG A 131 1.45 -18.95 -14.95
C ARG A 131 1.09 -17.94 -16.04
N VAL A 132 -0.14 -17.42 -16.03
CA VAL A 132 -0.55 -16.37 -16.98
C VAL A 132 0.34 -15.13 -16.84
N LEU A 133 0.67 -14.72 -15.61
CA LEU A 133 1.57 -13.58 -15.39
C LEU A 133 2.98 -13.85 -15.92
N ALA A 134 3.50 -15.08 -15.74
CA ALA A 134 4.78 -15.49 -16.31
C ALA A 134 4.75 -15.44 -17.87
N ASP A 135 3.74 -16.03 -18.49
CA ASP A 135 3.56 -15.99 -19.95
C ASP A 135 3.46 -14.54 -20.50
N LEU A 136 2.79 -13.65 -19.76
CA LEU A 136 2.70 -12.24 -20.14
C LEU A 136 4.05 -11.52 -20.02
N ALA A 137 4.83 -11.83 -18.99
CA ALA A 137 6.17 -11.29 -18.83
C ALA A 137 7.10 -11.74 -19.97
N GLU A 138 7.09 -13.03 -20.32
CA GLU A 138 7.89 -13.57 -21.42
C GLU A 138 7.50 -12.96 -22.78
N ARG A 139 6.19 -12.81 -23.04
CA ARG A 139 5.71 -12.35 -24.35
C ARG A 139 5.74 -10.85 -24.54
N PHE A 140 5.49 -10.06 -23.49
CA PHE A 140 5.22 -8.62 -23.58
C PHE A 140 6.01 -7.78 -22.58
N GLY A 141 6.65 -8.40 -21.58
CA GLY A 141 7.27 -7.72 -20.44
C GLY A 141 8.79 -7.80 -20.41
N HIS A 142 9.46 -8.20 -21.48
CA HIS A 142 10.92 -8.40 -21.54
C HIS A 142 11.44 -9.35 -20.44
N ASP A 143 10.71 -10.46 -20.21
CA ASP A 143 11.03 -11.48 -19.19
C ASP A 143 11.06 -10.93 -17.76
N GLU A 144 10.40 -9.79 -17.49
CA GLU A 144 10.45 -9.15 -16.17
C GLU A 144 9.06 -9.01 -15.52
N LEU A 145 8.98 -9.43 -14.25
CA LEU A 145 7.89 -9.14 -13.33
C LEU A 145 8.46 -8.45 -12.08
N ARG A 146 7.66 -7.57 -11.48
CA ARG A 146 7.95 -7.02 -10.14
C ARG A 146 6.76 -7.18 -9.22
N ILE A 147 7.04 -7.42 -7.94
CA ILE A 147 6.01 -7.39 -6.89
C ILE A 147 6.06 -6.01 -6.24
N SER A 148 4.92 -5.32 -6.22
CA SER A 148 4.85 -4.01 -5.59
C SER A 148 4.68 -4.13 -4.06
N HIS A 149 5.08 -3.08 -3.35
CA HIS A 149 4.81 -2.95 -1.91
C HIS A 149 3.31 -2.77 -1.60
N GLU A 150 2.49 -2.58 -2.62
CA GLU A 150 1.03 -2.49 -2.53
C GLU A 150 0.36 -3.84 -2.82
N GLN A 151 1.09 -4.96 -2.76
CA GLN A 151 0.57 -6.31 -2.98
C GLN A 151 -0.07 -6.51 -4.37
N ASN A 152 0.54 -5.93 -5.39
CA ASN A 152 0.16 -6.09 -6.81
C ASN A 152 1.35 -6.56 -7.62
N VAL A 153 1.11 -7.06 -8.84
CA VAL A 153 2.16 -7.44 -9.79
C VAL A 153 2.34 -6.33 -10.81
N ILE A 154 3.59 -6.06 -11.18
CA ILE A 154 3.96 -5.03 -12.15
C ILE A 154 4.63 -5.69 -13.36
N LEU A 155 4.16 -5.37 -14.57
CA LEU A 155 4.87 -5.56 -15.81
C LEU A 155 5.48 -4.21 -16.20
N PRO A 156 6.79 -4.02 -16.04
CA PRO A 156 7.36 -2.68 -16.08
C PRO A 156 7.52 -2.11 -17.50
N HIS A 157 7.52 -2.93 -18.55
CA HIS A 157 7.96 -2.55 -19.88
C HIS A 157 7.04 -3.08 -20.98
N VAL A 158 5.73 -2.81 -20.92
CA VAL A 158 4.78 -3.27 -21.96
C VAL A 158 4.65 -2.23 -23.05
N ALA A 159 4.86 -2.62 -24.31
CA ALA A 159 4.61 -1.76 -25.44
C ALA A 159 3.10 -1.42 -25.53
N LYS A 160 2.77 -0.15 -25.73
CA LYS A 160 1.35 0.27 -25.76
C LYS A 160 0.55 -0.42 -26.85
N GLY A 161 1.19 -0.77 -27.98
CA GLY A 161 0.54 -1.55 -29.04
C GLY A 161 0.04 -2.91 -28.60
N ASP A 162 0.67 -3.52 -27.59
CA ASP A 162 0.36 -4.87 -27.08
C ASP A 162 -0.64 -4.85 -25.91
N LEU A 163 -0.95 -3.67 -25.36
CA LEU A 163 -1.86 -3.54 -24.21
C LEU A 163 -3.25 -4.16 -24.42
N PRO A 164 -3.87 -4.12 -25.63
CA PRO A 164 -5.14 -4.81 -25.85
C PRO A 164 -5.04 -6.33 -25.65
N ASP A 165 -3.96 -6.96 -26.10
CA ASP A 165 -3.73 -8.40 -25.94
C ASP A 165 -3.42 -8.77 -24.49
N VAL A 166 -2.59 -7.96 -23.82
CA VAL A 166 -2.31 -8.09 -22.37
C VAL A 166 -3.60 -7.99 -21.56
N TYR A 167 -4.44 -7.00 -21.84
CA TYR A 167 -5.73 -6.83 -21.16
C TYR A 167 -6.66 -8.04 -21.38
N GLN A 168 -6.74 -8.57 -22.59
CA GLN A 168 -7.58 -9.74 -22.88
C GLN A 168 -7.10 -10.98 -22.10
N ALA A 169 -5.80 -11.21 -22.03
CA ALA A 169 -5.23 -12.32 -21.26
C ALA A 169 -5.48 -12.14 -19.75
N LEU A 170 -5.26 -10.94 -19.21
CA LEU A 170 -5.57 -10.62 -17.82
C LEU A 170 -7.06 -10.79 -17.50
N ARG A 171 -7.94 -10.35 -18.41
CA ARG A 171 -9.39 -10.50 -18.28
C ARG A 171 -9.81 -11.97 -18.25
N ALA A 172 -9.25 -12.80 -19.13
CA ALA A 172 -9.52 -14.24 -19.16
C ALA A 172 -9.07 -14.96 -17.88
N ALA A 173 -8.03 -14.44 -17.22
CA ALA A 173 -7.50 -14.97 -15.96
C ALA A 173 -8.10 -14.30 -14.70
N ASP A 174 -9.11 -13.44 -14.85
CA ASP A 174 -9.73 -12.71 -13.73
C ASP A 174 -8.74 -11.75 -13.01
N LEU A 175 -7.79 -11.17 -13.74
CA LEU A 175 -6.73 -10.27 -13.26
C LEU A 175 -6.84 -8.83 -13.80
N ALA A 176 -7.94 -8.49 -14.50
CA ALA A 176 -8.14 -7.18 -15.12
C ALA A 176 -9.02 -6.24 -14.26
N THR A 177 -8.97 -6.34 -12.95
CA THR A 177 -9.70 -5.42 -12.06
C THR A 177 -9.14 -4.01 -12.18
N ALA A 178 -10.00 -3.04 -12.49
CA ALA A 178 -9.64 -1.65 -12.73
C ALA A 178 -9.72 -0.83 -11.44
N ASN A 179 -8.84 -1.09 -10.47
CA ASN A 179 -8.94 -0.50 -9.13
C ASN A 179 -7.63 -0.02 -8.52
N ILE A 180 -6.53 0.01 -9.26
CA ILE A 180 -5.24 0.47 -8.71
C ILE A 180 -5.37 1.90 -8.17
N GLY A 181 -5.02 2.07 -6.89
CA GLY A 181 -5.10 3.36 -6.19
C GLY A 181 -6.49 3.78 -5.75
N LEU A 182 -7.54 3.02 -6.09
CA LEU A 182 -8.91 3.26 -5.64
C LEU A 182 -9.20 2.58 -4.30
N ILE A 183 -10.40 2.83 -3.75
CA ILE A 183 -10.78 2.38 -2.41
C ILE A 183 -10.73 0.86 -2.22
N SER A 184 -10.94 0.06 -3.28
CA SER A 184 -10.86 -1.40 -3.21
C SER A 184 -9.43 -1.96 -3.38
N ASP A 185 -8.44 -1.13 -3.76
CA ASP A 185 -7.02 -1.50 -3.78
C ASP A 185 -6.44 -1.54 -2.35
N ILE A 186 -7.08 -2.29 -1.47
CA ILE A 186 -6.77 -2.34 -0.04
C ILE A 186 -5.51 -3.17 0.21
N ILE A 187 -4.57 -2.61 0.97
CA ILE A 187 -3.45 -3.36 1.50
C ILE A 187 -3.85 -3.97 2.84
N ALA A 188 -3.78 -5.29 2.94
CA ALA A 188 -4.02 -6.02 4.17
C ALA A 188 -2.87 -6.98 4.49
N CYS A 189 -2.35 -6.93 5.71
CA CYS A 189 -1.42 -7.99 6.14
C CYS A 189 -2.18 -9.30 6.34
N PRO A 190 -1.50 -10.46 6.46
CA PRO A 190 -2.16 -11.76 6.66
C PRO A 190 -3.07 -11.84 7.89
N GLY A 191 -2.84 -10.99 8.92
CA GLY A 191 -3.65 -11.00 10.13
C GLY A 191 -3.65 -12.35 10.85
N MET A 192 -4.65 -12.57 11.70
CA MET A 192 -4.78 -13.83 12.47
C MET A 192 -5.05 -15.06 11.60
N ASP A 193 -5.40 -14.88 10.32
CA ASP A 193 -5.68 -16.02 9.44
C ASP A 193 -4.39 -16.80 9.11
N TYR A 194 -3.22 -16.13 9.04
CA TYR A 194 -1.93 -16.78 8.69
C TYR A 194 -0.74 -16.34 9.55
N CYS A 195 -0.90 -15.42 10.49
CA CYS A 195 0.19 -14.86 11.27
C CYS A 195 0.03 -15.11 12.77
N ALA A 196 0.92 -15.92 13.36
CA ALA A 196 0.93 -16.22 14.80
C ALA A 196 1.22 -14.99 15.70
N LEU A 197 1.64 -13.87 15.14
CA LEU A 197 1.91 -12.61 15.88
C LEU A 197 0.73 -11.63 15.83
N ALA A 198 -0.27 -11.90 15.00
CA ALA A 198 -1.41 -11.01 14.85
C ALA A 198 -2.36 -11.09 16.05
N THR A 199 -3.05 -9.99 16.30
CA THR A 199 -4.01 -9.80 17.39
C THR A 199 -5.43 -9.57 16.87
N ALA A 200 -5.58 -9.39 15.55
CA ALA A 200 -6.88 -9.28 14.88
C ALA A 200 -6.78 -9.74 13.43
N ARG A 201 -7.93 -10.02 12.81
CA ARG A 201 -8.04 -10.35 11.39
C ARG A 201 -7.98 -9.07 10.54
N SER A 202 -7.33 -9.14 9.39
CA SER A 202 -7.25 -8.03 8.43
C SER A 202 -7.90 -8.38 7.10
N ILE A 203 -7.75 -9.62 6.63
CA ILE A 203 -8.30 -10.09 5.35
C ILE A 203 -9.82 -9.97 5.30
N PRO A 204 -10.60 -10.51 6.25
CA PRO A 204 -12.05 -10.39 6.20
C PRO A 204 -12.57 -8.94 6.23
N ILE A 205 -11.87 -8.05 6.94
CA ILE A 205 -12.22 -6.63 6.98
C ILE A 205 -12.00 -5.99 5.61
N ALA A 206 -10.85 -6.25 4.96
CA ALA A 206 -10.56 -5.76 3.61
C ALA A 206 -11.60 -6.27 2.59
N GLN A 207 -11.93 -7.57 2.63
CA GLN A 207 -12.93 -8.18 1.75
C GLN A 207 -14.31 -7.52 1.91
N GLN A 208 -14.76 -7.32 3.15
CA GLN A 208 -16.05 -6.69 3.43
C GLN A 208 -16.12 -5.25 2.93
N ILE A 209 -15.04 -4.46 3.12
CA ILE A 209 -14.96 -3.09 2.62
C ILE A 209 -15.01 -3.09 1.09
N ALA A 210 -14.20 -3.90 0.41
CA ALA A 210 -14.16 -3.97 -1.04
C ALA A 210 -15.52 -4.35 -1.64
N VAL A 211 -16.18 -5.38 -1.11
CA VAL A 211 -17.51 -5.83 -1.55
C VAL A 211 -18.57 -4.73 -1.30
N ARG A 212 -18.49 -4.03 -0.17
CA ARG A 212 -19.45 -2.97 0.15
C ARG A 212 -19.37 -1.81 -0.82
N PHE A 213 -18.16 -1.31 -1.13
CA PHE A 213 -17.99 -0.18 -2.04
C PHE A 213 -18.25 -0.54 -3.50
N ASP A 214 -17.99 -1.78 -3.91
CA ASP A 214 -18.44 -2.29 -5.21
C ASP A 214 -19.98 -2.28 -5.32
N ALA A 215 -20.69 -2.75 -4.28
CA ALA A 215 -22.15 -2.73 -4.24
C ALA A 215 -22.73 -1.30 -4.27
N LEU A 216 -22.06 -0.34 -3.66
CA LEU A 216 -22.46 1.07 -3.68
C LEU A 216 -22.15 1.76 -5.02
N LYS A 217 -21.27 1.17 -5.85
CA LYS A 217 -20.77 1.74 -7.13
C LYS A 217 -20.15 3.12 -6.98
N LEU A 218 -19.51 3.37 -5.84
CA LEU A 218 -18.90 4.67 -5.50
C LEU A 218 -17.39 4.71 -5.74
N GLU A 219 -16.76 3.62 -6.17
CA GLU A 219 -15.30 3.49 -6.26
C GLU A 219 -14.66 4.62 -7.07
N HIS A 220 -15.23 4.92 -8.23
CA HIS A 220 -14.72 6.01 -9.09
C HIS A 220 -15.13 7.40 -8.60
N ASP A 221 -16.29 7.55 -7.98
CA ASP A 221 -16.75 8.83 -7.41
C ASP A 221 -15.92 9.24 -6.19
N VAL A 222 -15.47 8.26 -5.41
CA VAL A 222 -14.54 8.47 -4.29
C VAL A 222 -13.17 8.92 -4.77
N GLY A 223 -12.75 8.44 -5.94
CA GLY A 223 -11.43 8.72 -6.50
C GLY A 223 -10.27 8.08 -5.73
N PRO A 224 -9.05 8.61 -5.84
CA PRO A 224 -7.86 8.05 -5.20
C PRO A 224 -7.99 8.00 -3.67
N LEU A 225 -8.05 6.79 -3.10
CA LEU A 225 -8.14 6.59 -1.66
C LEU A 225 -7.47 5.28 -1.26
N LYS A 226 -6.45 5.36 -0.38
CA LYS A 226 -5.66 4.20 0.05
C LYS A 226 -6.05 3.76 1.45
N ILE A 227 -6.67 2.57 1.55
CA ILE A 227 -6.94 1.90 2.83
C ILE A 227 -5.82 0.89 3.10
N LYS A 228 -5.25 0.94 4.30
CA LYS A 228 -4.18 0.04 4.73
C LYS A 228 -4.51 -0.58 6.08
N ILE A 229 -4.49 -1.93 6.15
CA ILE A 229 -4.95 -2.68 7.33
C ILE A 229 -3.82 -3.54 7.89
N SER A 230 -3.56 -3.39 9.18
CA SER A 230 -2.60 -4.22 9.92
C SER A 230 -3.29 -4.96 11.05
N GLY A 231 -3.10 -6.26 11.15
CA GLY A 231 -3.68 -7.13 12.19
C GLY A 231 -2.95 -7.05 13.54
N CYS A 232 -1.92 -6.24 13.71
CA CYS A 232 -1.22 -5.97 14.97
C CYS A 232 -0.28 -4.76 14.88
N ILE A 233 0.31 -4.39 16.03
CA ILE A 233 1.26 -3.26 16.17
C ILE A 233 2.55 -3.39 15.32
N ASN A 234 2.83 -4.55 14.72
CA ASN A 234 3.96 -4.71 13.82
C ASN A 234 3.79 -3.95 12.49
N ALA A 235 2.57 -3.52 12.19
CA ALA A 235 2.25 -2.63 11.09
C ALA A 235 2.66 -3.14 9.68
N CYS A 236 2.63 -4.46 9.47
CA CYS A 236 3.03 -5.06 8.19
C CYS A 236 2.13 -4.64 7.01
N GLY A 237 0.89 -4.21 7.26
CA GLY A 237 0.00 -3.60 6.27
C GLY A 237 0.24 -2.10 6.09
N HIS A 238 1.25 -1.51 6.74
CA HIS A 238 1.63 -0.09 6.64
C HIS A 238 0.49 0.90 6.94
N HIS A 239 -0.41 0.56 7.90
CA HIS A 239 -1.57 1.39 8.24
C HIS A 239 -1.22 2.83 8.63
N HIS A 240 0.00 3.08 9.14
CA HIS A 240 0.45 4.42 9.51
C HIS A 240 0.46 5.41 8.33
N VAL A 241 0.65 4.93 7.10
CA VAL A 241 0.71 5.75 5.88
C VAL A 241 -0.47 5.48 4.93
N GLY A 242 -1.55 4.91 5.44
CA GLY A 242 -2.83 4.85 4.72
C GLY A 242 -3.57 6.17 4.82
N HIS A 243 -4.25 6.61 3.77
CA HIS A 243 -5.20 7.73 3.88
C HIS A 243 -6.23 7.41 4.97
N ILE A 244 -6.70 6.16 4.99
CA ILE A 244 -7.40 5.51 6.09
C ILE A 244 -6.55 4.32 6.53
N GLY A 245 -5.97 4.40 7.72
CA GLY A 245 -5.23 3.31 8.32
C GLY A 245 -6.08 2.57 9.34
N ILE A 246 -6.05 1.24 9.33
CA ILE A 246 -6.80 0.41 10.28
C ILE A 246 -5.80 -0.50 11.01
N LEU A 247 -5.74 -0.35 12.33
CA LEU A 247 -4.91 -1.18 13.21
C LEU A 247 -5.79 -2.13 14.02
N GLY A 248 -5.62 -3.42 13.80
CA GLY A 248 -6.20 -4.47 14.63
C GLY A 248 -5.48 -4.62 15.97
N LEU A 249 -6.25 -4.69 17.02
CA LEU A 249 -5.81 -4.83 18.42
C LEU A 249 -6.61 -5.93 19.09
N ASP A 250 -6.05 -6.56 20.12
CA ASP A 250 -6.79 -7.36 21.09
C ASP A 250 -7.14 -6.51 22.31
N ARG A 251 -8.40 -6.55 22.71
CA ARG A 251 -8.88 -5.98 23.97
C ARG A 251 -9.63 -7.03 24.77
N ALA A 252 -8.93 -7.62 25.71
CA ALA A 252 -9.45 -8.69 26.58
C ALA A 252 -10.05 -9.87 25.79
N GLY A 253 -9.36 -10.33 24.75
CA GLY A 253 -9.78 -11.45 23.91
C GLY A 253 -10.77 -11.09 22.79
N VAL A 254 -11.06 -9.79 22.60
CA VAL A 254 -11.97 -9.30 21.55
C VAL A 254 -11.19 -8.47 20.52
N GLU A 255 -11.39 -8.76 19.24
CA GLU A 255 -10.81 -7.98 18.13
C GLU A 255 -11.37 -6.54 18.16
N ASN A 256 -10.46 -5.58 18.08
CA ASN A 256 -10.79 -4.16 18.05
C ASN A 256 -9.97 -3.44 16.98
N TYR A 257 -10.56 -2.52 16.25
CA TYR A 257 -9.97 -1.87 15.08
C TYR A 257 -9.86 -0.35 15.30
N GLN A 258 -8.64 0.14 15.42
CA GLN A 258 -8.36 1.56 15.58
C GLN A 258 -8.15 2.21 14.21
N VAL A 259 -8.80 3.35 13.97
CA VAL A 259 -8.69 4.11 12.73
C VAL A 259 -7.71 5.26 12.89
N THR A 260 -6.82 5.42 11.90
CA THR A 260 -5.96 6.60 11.69
C THR A 260 -6.29 7.24 10.35
N LEU A 261 -6.18 8.56 10.24
CA LEU A 261 -6.50 9.33 9.03
C LEU A 261 -5.34 10.22 8.62
N GLY A 262 -5.24 10.52 7.34
CA GLY A 262 -4.31 11.49 6.80
C GLY A 262 -2.88 10.99 6.60
N GLY A 263 -2.65 9.67 6.70
CA GLY A 263 -1.35 9.09 6.34
C GLY A 263 -1.11 9.19 4.83
N ASP A 264 0.16 9.32 4.46
CA ASP A 264 0.61 9.36 3.06
C ASP A 264 1.96 8.65 2.92
N GLY A 265 2.07 7.74 1.98
CA GLY A 265 3.32 7.00 1.68
C GLY A 265 4.04 7.53 0.44
N THR A 266 3.66 8.68 -0.08
CA THR A 266 4.28 9.35 -1.25
C THR A 266 5.44 10.26 -0.85
N GLU A 267 5.90 11.12 -1.77
CA GLU A 267 6.93 12.14 -1.52
C GLU A 267 6.49 13.16 -0.46
N ASP A 268 5.17 13.41 -0.32
CA ASP A 268 4.57 14.26 0.71
C ASP A 268 4.27 13.48 2.00
N ALA A 269 5.15 12.56 2.37
CA ALA A 269 4.98 11.57 3.43
C ALA A 269 4.41 12.15 4.74
N ALA A 270 3.37 11.48 5.26
CA ALA A 270 2.74 11.82 6.53
C ALA A 270 2.34 10.56 7.30
N ILE A 271 2.45 10.63 8.62
CA ILE A 271 1.93 9.59 9.52
C ILE A 271 0.48 9.94 9.87
N GLY A 272 -0.43 8.98 9.67
CA GLY A 272 -1.84 9.16 10.00
C GLY A 272 -2.08 9.39 11.49
N GLU A 273 -3.02 10.27 11.80
CA GLU A 273 -3.42 10.62 13.15
C GLU A 273 -4.56 9.70 13.64
N ARG A 274 -4.51 9.32 14.92
CA ARG A 274 -5.56 8.49 15.51
C ARG A 274 -6.88 9.26 15.64
N ALA A 275 -7.96 8.77 14.99
CA ALA A 275 -9.24 9.43 14.97
C ALA A 275 -10.00 9.35 16.32
N GLY A 276 -9.83 8.26 17.09
CA GLY A 276 -10.54 8.10 18.36
C GLY A 276 -10.47 6.67 18.92
N PRO A 277 -11.48 6.24 19.68
CA PRO A 277 -11.61 4.86 20.14
C PRO A 277 -11.73 3.88 18.97
N GLY A 278 -11.31 2.64 19.20
CA GLY A 278 -11.47 1.59 18.19
C GLY A 278 -12.91 1.08 18.09
N PHE A 279 -13.18 0.38 17.02
CA PHE A 279 -14.45 -0.26 16.67
C PHE A 279 -14.36 -1.77 16.82
N SER A 280 -15.48 -2.45 17.11
CA SER A 280 -15.55 -3.92 17.00
C SER A 280 -15.46 -4.37 15.54
N ALA A 281 -15.34 -5.69 15.31
CA ALA A 281 -15.34 -6.26 13.97
C ALA A 281 -16.66 -6.00 13.20
N GLU A 282 -17.77 -5.85 13.91
CA GLU A 282 -19.08 -5.56 13.33
C GLU A 282 -19.25 -4.06 13.02
N GLU A 283 -18.60 -3.19 13.80
CA GLU A 283 -18.73 -1.74 13.68
C GLU A 283 -17.77 -1.10 12.68
N ILE A 284 -16.61 -1.74 12.40
CA ILE A 284 -15.56 -1.12 11.56
C ILE A 284 -16.02 -0.87 10.12
N LEU A 285 -16.74 -1.80 9.49
CA LEU A 285 -17.27 -1.60 8.13
C LEU A 285 -18.28 -0.43 8.07
N PRO A 286 -19.33 -0.37 8.91
CA PRO A 286 -20.20 0.81 8.97
C PRO A 286 -19.45 2.12 9.27
N ALA A 287 -18.41 2.08 10.09
CA ALA A 287 -17.60 3.28 10.39
C ALA A 287 -16.81 3.77 9.17
N VAL A 288 -16.18 2.87 8.42
CA VAL A 288 -15.46 3.21 7.17
C VAL A 288 -16.46 3.74 6.12
N GLU A 289 -17.63 3.11 5.99
CA GLU A 289 -18.68 3.58 5.07
C GLU A 289 -19.13 5.01 5.41
N ARG A 290 -19.46 5.28 6.67
CA ARG A 290 -19.83 6.64 7.10
C ARG A 290 -18.72 7.64 6.84
N LEU A 291 -17.48 7.27 7.12
CA LEU A 291 -16.33 8.13 6.88
C LEU A 291 -16.19 8.53 5.42
N VAL A 292 -16.31 7.56 4.51
CA VAL A 292 -16.18 7.83 3.07
C VAL A 292 -17.36 8.61 2.53
N LEU A 293 -18.59 8.28 2.93
CA LEU A 293 -19.79 9.06 2.55
C LEU A 293 -19.69 10.50 3.10
N GLY A 294 -19.29 10.66 4.35
CA GLY A 294 -19.08 11.98 4.94
C GLY A 294 -17.96 12.78 4.25
N TYR A 295 -16.91 12.12 3.78
CA TYR A 295 -15.90 12.78 2.94
C TYR A 295 -16.52 13.31 1.64
N LEU A 296 -17.37 12.54 0.95
CA LEU A 296 -18.06 13.00 -0.27
C LEU A 296 -18.92 14.25 -0.02
N ASP A 297 -19.50 14.37 1.17
CA ASP A 297 -20.25 15.57 1.58
C ASP A 297 -19.33 16.75 1.98
N LEU A 298 -18.14 16.46 2.52
CA LEU A 298 -17.19 17.44 3.03
C LEU A 298 -16.26 18.02 1.95
N ARG A 299 -16.06 17.34 0.83
CA ARG A 299 -15.18 17.80 -0.25
C ARG A 299 -15.70 19.08 -0.88
N SER A 300 -14.79 19.98 -1.28
CA SER A 300 -15.12 21.29 -1.85
C SER A 300 -15.56 21.20 -3.31
N ASP A 301 -15.10 20.19 -4.02
CA ASP A 301 -15.46 19.88 -5.41
C ASP A 301 -15.26 18.37 -5.70
N PRO A 302 -15.83 17.84 -6.80
CA PRO A 302 -15.73 16.41 -7.14
C PRO A 302 -14.32 15.87 -7.34
N GLU A 303 -13.35 16.71 -7.68
CA GLU A 303 -11.96 16.33 -7.93
C GLU A 303 -11.10 16.39 -6.67
N GLU A 304 -11.59 16.99 -5.58
CA GLU A 304 -10.86 17.03 -4.31
C GLU A 304 -10.74 15.63 -3.72
N THR A 305 -9.50 15.13 -3.60
CA THR A 305 -9.25 13.81 -3.03
C THR A 305 -9.45 13.77 -1.51
N PHE A 306 -9.64 12.58 -0.94
CA PHE A 306 -9.77 12.39 0.51
C PHE A 306 -8.61 13.06 1.28
N LEU A 307 -7.39 12.88 0.81
CA LEU A 307 -6.22 13.41 1.48
C LEU A 307 -6.14 14.95 1.41
N GLN A 308 -6.55 15.54 0.28
CA GLN A 308 -6.65 16.99 0.12
C GLN A 308 -7.72 17.57 1.06
N ALA A 309 -8.91 16.96 1.10
CA ALA A 309 -9.97 17.36 2.01
C ALA A 309 -9.54 17.24 3.49
N PHE A 310 -8.86 16.14 3.85
CA PHE A 310 -8.33 15.96 5.19
C PHE A 310 -7.27 17.02 5.56
N ARG A 311 -6.33 17.30 4.66
CA ARG A 311 -5.30 18.35 4.88
C ARG A 311 -5.90 19.74 4.99
N ARG A 312 -6.99 20.03 4.28
CA ARG A 312 -7.71 21.32 4.34
C ARG A 312 -8.52 21.47 5.61
N LEU A 313 -9.25 20.44 6.02
CA LEU A 313 -10.24 20.51 7.10
C LEU A 313 -9.69 20.09 8.47
N GLY A 314 -8.62 19.27 8.49
CA GLY A 314 -8.13 18.65 9.70
C GLY A 314 -9.01 17.50 10.22
N MET A 315 -8.69 16.98 11.39
CA MET A 315 -9.27 15.78 11.98
C MET A 315 -10.74 15.94 12.40
N GLU A 316 -11.13 17.09 12.96
CA GLU A 316 -12.41 17.22 13.71
C GLU A 316 -13.67 16.95 12.87
N PRO A 317 -13.82 17.43 11.60
CA PRO A 317 -14.98 17.09 10.79
C PRO A 317 -15.11 15.59 10.50
N PHE A 318 -14.00 14.93 10.21
CA PHE A 318 -13.97 13.48 9.93
C PHE A 318 -14.27 12.66 11.20
N LYS A 319 -13.81 13.13 12.35
CA LYS A 319 -14.09 12.50 13.64
C LYS A 319 -15.55 12.64 14.03
N ALA A 320 -16.20 13.78 13.75
CA ALA A 320 -17.64 13.96 13.95
C ALA A 320 -18.45 12.93 13.14
N VAL A 321 -18.08 12.71 11.88
CA VAL A 321 -18.68 11.69 11.01
C VAL A 321 -18.44 10.26 11.54
N LEU A 322 -17.24 9.96 12.04
CA LEU A 322 -16.93 8.63 12.59
C LEU A 322 -17.68 8.32 13.89
N TYR A 323 -17.93 9.30 14.72
CA TYR A 323 -18.49 9.14 16.07
C TYR A 323 -19.72 10.05 16.31
N PRO A 324 -20.82 9.89 15.53
CA PRO A 324 -21.97 10.80 15.58
C PRO A 324 -22.63 10.86 16.96
N ASP A 325 -22.65 9.76 17.73
CA ASP A 325 -23.31 9.66 19.03
C ASP A 325 -22.55 10.31 20.20
N LYS A 326 -21.37 10.92 19.95
CA LYS A 326 -20.54 11.54 21.01
C LYS A 326 -20.78 13.04 21.16
N GLU A 327 -21.35 13.71 20.18
CA GLU A 327 -21.75 15.13 20.29
C GLU A 327 -22.94 15.34 21.23
N ASP A 328 -23.93 14.44 21.20
CA ASP A 328 -25.12 14.53 22.07
C ASP A 328 -24.81 14.46 23.58
N LYS A 329 -23.63 14.00 23.99
CA LYS A 329 -23.24 13.91 25.41
C LYS A 329 -22.45 15.11 25.92
N ARG A 330 -22.00 16.02 25.07
CA ARG A 330 -21.32 17.26 25.48
C ARG A 330 -22.28 18.42 25.74
N ASP A 331 -23.43 18.43 25.07
CA ASP A 331 -24.46 19.46 25.27
C ASP A 331 -25.45 19.13 26.42
N ALA A 332 -25.29 17.96 27.04
CA ALA A 332 -26.12 17.49 28.15
C ALA A 332 -25.41 17.51 29.53
N ALA A 333 -24.23 18.09 29.64
CA ALA A 333 -23.47 18.32 30.87
C ALA A 333 -23.10 19.80 31.02
#